data_f78c312abb25d95034096c6fd82f9ce3
#
_entry.id   f78c312abb25d95034096c6fd82f9ce3
#
_cell.length_a   1.000
_cell.length_b   1.000
_cell.length_c   1.000
_cell.angle_alpha   90.00
_cell.angle_beta   90.00
_cell.angle_gamma   90.00
#
_symmetry.space_group_name_H-M   'P 1'
#
loop_
_entity.id
_entity.type
_entity.pdbx_description
1 polymer ?
#
loop_
_entity_poly.entity_id
_entity_poly.type
_entity_poly.pdbx_seq_one_letter_code
_entity_poly.pdbx_strand_id
1 'polypeptide(L)'
;YPSIINILPSVNKFGGAGKNFYRLIKDVDLENYDYICFSDQDDIWYKDKIKNAIDCLVFNNANCYSSNVIAYYPSGQKNLVDKAQSQTQFDYFFEAAGPGCTYVIKKETLIEFKKFIINNKNAAQDICLHDWFLYSFARTRNYSWYIDRKPTMLYRQHENNQVGANISFKAKYKRLGLVRNKWYQKEVTKIANALADDSFVNNQLGKGYIGNLILALSFWKLRRKKADKIYILLMLILNIF
;
A
#
# COMPACT_ATOMS: atom_id res chain seq x y z
N TYR A 1 -4.02 -25.30 -16.72
CA TYR A 1 -5.40 -24.81 -16.60
C TYR A 1 -5.66 -23.65 -17.58
N PRO A 2 -5.61 -23.89 -18.93
CA PRO A 2 -5.71 -22.82 -19.93
C PRO A 2 -7.04 -22.04 -19.88
N SER A 3 -8.11 -22.68 -19.42
CA SER A 3 -9.45 -22.07 -19.31
C SER A 3 -9.60 -21.07 -18.16
N ILE A 4 -8.61 -20.99 -17.26
CA ILE A 4 -8.65 -20.13 -16.06
C ILE A 4 -7.69 -18.94 -16.21
N ILE A 5 -6.72 -19.03 -17.13
CA ILE A 5 -5.70 -18.01 -17.33
C ILE A 5 -6.10 -17.10 -18.49
N ASN A 6 -6.33 -15.82 -18.17
CA ASN A 6 -6.55 -14.78 -19.15
C ASN A 6 -5.30 -13.91 -19.28
N ILE A 7 -4.71 -13.85 -20.47
CA ILE A 7 -3.55 -13.02 -20.77
C ILE A 7 -4.04 -11.74 -21.46
N LEU A 8 -3.85 -10.61 -20.81
CA LEU A 8 -4.16 -9.31 -21.42
C LEU A 8 -3.19 -9.03 -22.59
N PRO A 9 -3.64 -8.33 -23.64
CA PRO A 9 -2.77 -7.95 -24.74
C PRO A 9 -1.51 -7.24 -24.26
N SER A 10 -0.38 -7.52 -24.90
CA SER A 10 0.88 -6.82 -24.62
C SER A 10 0.72 -5.34 -24.99
N VAL A 11 1.20 -4.47 -24.12
CA VAL A 11 1.24 -3.03 -24.29
C VAL A 11 2.63 -2.51 -23.94
N ASN A 12 2.85 -1.21 -24.06
CA ASN A 12 4.12 -0.57 -23.70
C ASN A 12 4.52 -0.87 -22.24
N LYS A 13 5.82 -0.89 -21.96
CA LYS A 13 6.35 -1.04 -20.60
C LYS A 13 5.93 0.15 -19.74
N PHE A 14 5.30 -0.12 -18.60
CA PHE A 14 4.82 0.92 -17.68
C PHE A 14 5.90 1.49 -16.75
N GLY A 15 7.07 0.86 -16.68
CA GLY A 15 8.20 1.32 -15.87
C GLY A 15 8.10 1.07 -14.37
N GLY A 16 7.08 0.34 -13.90
CA GLY A 16 6.94 -0.01 -12.49
C GLY A 16 5.73 -0.88 -12.17
N ALA A 17 5.79 -1.62 -11.07
CA ALA A 17 4.74 -2.54 -10.65
C ALA A 17 3.40 -1.81 -10.40
N GLY A 18 3.41 -0.66 -9.73
CA GLY A 18 2.19 0.08 -9.43
C GLY A 18 1.38 0.44 -10.67
N LYS A 19 2.03 0.95 -11.71
CA LYS A 19 1.38 1.28 -12.99
C LYS A 19 0.81 0.04 -13.70
N ASN A 20 1.50 -1.10 -13.60
CA ASN A 20 0.99 -2.35 -14.15
C ASN A 20 -0.25 -2.83 -13.39
N PHE A 21 -0.27 -2.73 -12.06
CA PHE A 21 -1.46 -3.06 -11.27
C PHE A 21 -2.63 -2.11 -11.56
N TYR A 22 -2.41 -0.81 -11.74
CA TYR A 22 -3.49 0.10 -12.18
C TYR A 22 -4.08 -0.28 -13.55
N ARG A 23 -3.22 -0.73 -14.49
CA ARG A 23 -3.69 -1.27 -15.75
C ARG A 23 -4.55 -2.51 -15.53
N LEU A 24 -4.05 -3.50 -14.77
CA LEU A 24 -4.80 -4.72 -14.48
C LEU A 24 -6.17 -4.41 -13.85
N ILE A 25 -6.22 -3.52 -12.87
CA ILE A 25 -7.47 -3.09 -12.23
C ILE A 25 -8.43 -2.47 -13.25
N LYS A 26 -7.93 -1.67 -14.21
CA LYS A 26 -8.77 -1.02 -15.22
C LYS A 26 -9.27 -1.99 -16.28
N ASP A 27 -8.44 -2.91 -16.74
CA ASP A 27 -8.70 -3.70 -17.94
C ASP A 27 -9.38 -5.03 -17.64
N VAL A 28 -9.21 -5.60 -16.42
CA VAL A 28 -9.81 -6.89 -16.05
C VAL A 28 -11.29 -6.73 -15.74
N ASP A 29 -12.12 -7.66 -16.25
CA ASP A 29 -13.51 -7.81 -15.82
C ASP A 29 -13.56 -8.41 -14.41
N LEU A 30 -14.29 -7.78 -13.52
CA LEU A 30 -14.40 -8.15 -12.10
C LEU A 30 -15.80 -8.71 -11.74
N GLU A 31 -16.77 -8.66 -12.66
CA GLU A 31 -18.18 -8.92 -12.35
C GLU A 31 -18.45 -10.35 -11.86
N ASN A 32 -17.70 -11.31 -12.37
CA ASN A 32 -17.92 -12.75 -12.09
C ASN A 32 -17.16 -13.27 -10.86
N TYR A 33 -16.58 -12.38 -10.04
CA TYR A 33 -15.77 -12.76 -8.89
C TYR A 33 -16.26 -12.09 -7.62
N ASP A 34 -16.19 -12.76 -6.48
CA ASP A 34 -16.57 -12.19 -5.18
C ASP A 34 -15.38 -11.49 -4.50
N TYR A 35 -14.17 -11.99 -4.75
CA TYR A 35 -12.93 -11.48 -4.16
C TYR A 35 -11.85 -11.34 -5.22
N ILE A 36 -11.07 -10.28 -5.12
CA ILE A 36 -9.93 -10.02 -5.99
C ILE A 36 -8.65 -9.99 -5.15
N CYS A 37 -7.62 -10.69 -5.61
CA CYS A 37 -6.32 -10.79 -4.95
C CYS A 37 -5.23 -10.25 -5.86
N PHE A 38 -4.26 -9.55 -5.29
CA PHE A 38 -3.06 -9.15 -6.01
C PHE A 38 -1.95 -10.18 -5.80
N SER A 39 -1.17 -10.45 -6.84
CA SER A 39 -0.05 -11.38 -6.79
C SER A 39 1.13 -10.79 -7.55
N ASP A 40 2.28 -10.76 -6.89
CA ASP A 40 3.55 -10.57 -7.57
C ASP A 40 4.04 -11.91 -8.13
N GLN A 41 4.78 -11.88 -9.25
CA GLN A 41 5.15 -13.09 -10.00
C GLN A 41 6.20 -13.98 -9.30
N ASP A 42 6.85 -13.47 -8.28
CA ASP A 42 8.00 -14.10 -7.62
C ASP A 42 7.73 -14.53 -6.18
N ASP A 43 6.53 -14.28 -5.66
CA ASP A 43 6.16 -14.62 -4.30
C ASP A 43 5.66 -16.06 -4.15
N ILE A 44 5.84 -16.63 -2.95
CA ILE A 44 5.40 -17.99 -2.62
C ILE A 44 4.23 -17.91 -1.64
N TRP A 45 3.02 -18.14 -2.13
CA TRP A 45 1.82 -18.18 -1.31
C TRP A 45 1.73 -19.46 -0.50
N TYR A 46 1.30 -19.35 0.76
CA TYR A 46 0.94 -20.54 1.52
C TYR A 46 -0.39 -21.10 0.99
N LYS A 47 -0.53 -22.42 1.10
CA LYS A 47 -1.67 -23.16 0.55
C LYS A 47 -3.02 -22.58 0.98
N ASP A 48 -3.13 -22.12 2.22
CA ASP A 48 -4.38 -21.64 2.82
C ASP A 48 -4.53 -20.11 2.76
N LYS A 49 -3.65 -19.39 2.03
CA LYS A 49 -3.64 -17.92 2.00
C LYS A 49 -5.01 -17.33 1.71
N ILE A 50 -5.64 -17.73 0.61
CA ILE A 50 -6.91 -17.17 0.17
C ILE A 50 -8.05 -17.57 1.11
N LYS A 51 -8.11 -18.85 1.49
CA LYS A 51 -9.11 -19.33 2.45
C LYS A 51 -9.06 -18.54 3.75
N ASN A 52 -7.88 -18.43 4.38
CA ASN A 52 -7.70 -17.69 5.63
C ASN A 52 -8.11 -16.21 5.46
N ALA A 53 -7.77 -15.58 4.34
CA ALA A 53 -8.12 -14.20 4.10
C ALA A 53 -9.65 -14.00 3.99
N ILE A 54 -10.34 -14.89 3.28
CA ILE A 54 -11.81 -14.86 3.14
C ILE A 54 -12.47 -15.11 4.51
N ASP A 55 -12.01 -16.11 5.25
CA ASP A 55 -12.51 -16.40 6.60
C ASP A 55 -12.37 -15.16 7.52
N CYS A 56 -11.22 -14.47 7.47
CA CYS A 56 -10.99 -13.23 8.21
C CYS A 56 -11.91 -12.09 7.75
N LEU A 57 -12.13 -11.92 6.45
CA LEU A 57 -13.04 -10.90 5.90
C LEU A 57 -14.48 -11.12 6.40
N VAL A 58 -14.94 -12.36 6.38
CA VAL A 58 -16.28 -12.74 6.84
C VAL A 58 -16.39 -12.53 8.36
N PHE A 59 -15.46 -13.08 9.14
CA PHE A 59 -15.49 -13.02 10.60
C PHE A 59 -15.43 -11.57 11.14
N ASN A 60 -14.62 -10.71 10.54
CA ASN A 60 -14.47 -9.31 10.97
C ASN A 60 -15.44 -8.36 10.25
N ASN A 61 -16.34 -8.86 9.43
CA ASN A 61 -17.20 -8.05 8.54
C ASN A 61 -16.40 -6.96 7.81
N ALA A 62 -15.23 -7.32 7.27
CA ALA A 62 -14.32 -6.41 6.62
C ALA A 62 -14.52 -6.41 5.09
N ASN A 63 -14.20 -5.29 4.44
CA ASN A 63 -14.24 -5.13 2.98
C ASN A 63 -12.91 -5.52 2.33
N CYS A 64 -11.81 -5.26 3.05
CA CYS A 64 -10.46 -5.46 2.55
C CYS A 64 -9.61 -6.18 3.60
N TYR A 65 -8.67 -6.98 3.12
CA TYR A 65 -7.73 -7.75 3.91
C TYR A 65 -6.29 -7.52 3.43
N SER A 66 -5.38 -7.49 4.38
CA SER A 66 -3.94 -7.65 4.16
C SER A 66 -3.32 -8.44 5.30
N SER A 67 -2.06 -8.86 5.16
CA SER A 67 -1.39 -9.61 6.22
C SER A 67 0.09 -9.25 6.35
N ASN A 68 0.68 -9.68 7.47
CA ASN A 68 2.12 -9.79 7.59
C ASN A 68 2.68 -10.75 6.53
N VAL A 69 3.96 -10.62 6.21
CA VAL A 69 4.69 -11.52 5.32
C VAL A 69 6.01 -11.95 5.95
N ILE A 70 6.55 -13.07 5.47
CA ILE A 70 7.92 -13.48 5.78
C ILE A 70 8.82 -13.07 4.60
N ALA A 71 9.67 -12.05 4.81
CA ALA A 71 10.71 -11.72 3.84
C ALA A 71 11.68 -12.91 3.73
N TYR A 72 11.84 -13.42 2.50
CA TYR A 72 12.66 -14.59 2.19
C TYR A 72 13.82 -14.20 1.27
N TYR A 73 15.03 -14.33 1.77
CA TYR A 73 16.27 -13.90 1.12
C TYR A 73 16.94 -15.04 0.36
N PRO A 74 17.77 -14.76 -0.66
CA PRO A 74 18.54 -15.78 -1.39
C PRO A 74 19.47 -16.61 -0.49
N SER A 75 19.89 -16.06 0.65
CA SER A 75 20.65 -16.77 1.69
C SER A 75 19.87 -17.83 2.45
N GLY A 76 18.55 -17.94 2.23
CA GLY A 76 17.65 -18.77 3.04
C GLY A 76 17.14 -18.09 4.30
N GLN A 77 17.66 -16.91 4.65
CA GLN A 77 17.19 -16.15 5.81
C GLN A 77 15.73 -15.77 5.67
N LYS A 78 15.00 -15.80 6.78
CA LYS A 78 13.58 -15.43 6.87
C LYS A 78 13.38 -14.41 7.98
N ASN A 79 12.73 -13.28 7.66
CA ASN A 79 12.42 -12.24 8.63
C ASN A 79 10.94 -11.84 8.55
N LEU A 80 10.28 -11.69 9.69
CA LEU A 80 8.92 -11.19 9.75
C LEU A 80 8.87 -9.71 9.36
N VAL A 81 8.05 -9.37 8.39
CA VAL A 81 7.64 -7.99 8.08
C VAL A 81 6.30 -7.75 8.75
N ASP A 82 6.35 -7.16 9.95
CA ASP A 82 5.18 -6.90 10.75
C ASP A 82 4.54 -5.55 10.39
N LYS A 83 3.32 -5.59 9.86
CA LYS A 83 2.47 -4.46 9.49
C LYS A 83 1.13 -4.44 10.23
N ALA A 84 0.86 -5.45 11.04
CA ALA A 84 -0.43 -5.66 11.70
C ALA A 84 -0.57 -4.94 13.06
N GLN A 85 -0.02 -3.72 13.15
CA GLN A 85 -0.31 -2.86 14.28
C GLN A 85 -1.70 -2.23 14.13
N SER A 86 -2.31 -1.84 15.26
CA SER A 86 -3.63 -1.18 15.27
C SER A 86 -3.63 0.07 14.39
N GLN A 87 -4.62 0.16 13.53
CA GLN A 87 -4.84 1.32 12.65
C GLN A 87 -5.03 2.59 13.48
N THR A 88 -4.56 3.71 12.94
CA THR A 88 -4.73 5.02 13.56
C THR A 88 -5.62 5.90 12.69
N GLN A 89 -5.93 7.09 13.17
CA GLN A 89 -6.89 7.97 12.51
C GLN A 89 -6.48 8.36 11.09
N PHE A 90 -5.18 8.56 10.85
CA PHE A 90 -4.66 9.07 9.58
C PHE A 90 -3.52 8.22 8.99
N ASP A 91 -3.29 7.00 9.50
CA ASP A 91 -2.18 6.15 9.04
C ASP A 91 -2.20 5.90 7.54
N TYR A 92 -3.37 5.81 6.95
CA TYR A 92 -3.56 5.52 5.53
C TYR A 92 -2.99 6.59 4.59
N PHE A 93 -2.85 7.84 5.04
CA PHE A 93 -2.12 8.85 4.27
C PHE A 93 -0.60 8.64 4.30
N PHE A 94 -0.08 7.97 5.31
CA PHE A 94 1.36 7.89 5.58
C PHE A 94 1.95 6.49 5.41
N GLU A 95 1.15 5.46 5.25
CA GLU A 95 1.62 4.09 5.00
C GLU A 95 0.54 3.20 4.39
N ALA A 96 0.98 2.16 3.63
CA ALA A 96 0.09 1.11 3.15
C ALA A 96 -0.30 0.14 4.27
N ALA A 97 -1.39 -0.62 4.08
CA ALA A 97 -1.81 -1.67 5.02
C ALA A 97 -0.82 -2.85 5.13
N GLY A 98 0.08 -2.97 4.18
CA GLY A 98 1.08 -4.02 4.04
C GLY A 98 1.48 -4.15 2.58
N PRO A 99 2.30 -5.14 2.20
CA PRO A 99 2.63 -5.39 0.80
C PRO A 99 1.37 -5.71 -0.02
N GLY A 100 1.25 -5.10 -1.19
CA GLY A 100 0.09 -5.25 -2.08
C GLY A 100 -0.24 -6.70 -2.45
N CYS A 101 0.78 -7.53 -2.59
CA CYS A 101 0.63 -8.97 -2.86
C CYS A 101 -0.08 -9.76 -1.75
N THR A 102 -0.36 -9.14 -0.57
CA THR A 102 -1.19 -9.75 0.47
C THR A 102 -2.66 -9.40 0.36
N TYR A 103 -3.03 -8.44 -0.48
CA TYR A 103 -4.38 -7.89 -0.52
C TYR A 103 -5.39 -8.89 -1.07
N VAL A 104 -6.51 -9.00 -0.33
CA VAL A 104 -7.74 -9.68 -0.76
C VAL A 104 -8.89 -8.72 -0.50
N ILE A 105 -9.64 -8.39 -1.54
CA ILE A 105 -10.57 -7.27 -1.56
C ILE A 105 -11.92 -7.77 -2.08
N LYS A 106 -13.01 -7.39 -1.42
CA LYS A 106 -14.35 -7.63 -1.92
C LYS A 106 -14.56 -6.91 -3.26
N LYS A 107 -15.20 -7.56 -4.20
CA LYS A 107 -15.46 -7.06 -5.55
C LYS A 107 -15.99 -5.62 -5.55
N GLU A 108 -17.00 -5.35 -4.74
CA GLU A 108 -17.67 -4.04 -4.71
C GLU A 108 -16.68 -2.91 -4.42
N THR A 109 -15.80 -3.11 -3.44
CA THR A 109 -14.77 -2.11 -3.08
C THR A 109 -13.78 -1.88 -4.21
N LEU A 110 -13.35 -2.95 -4.89
CA LEU A 110 -12.40 -2.80 -6.00
C LEU A 110 -13.05 -2.21 -7.25
N ILE A 111 -14.34 -2.51 -7.52
CA ILE A 111 -15.10 -1.86 -8.61
C ILE A 111 -15.21 -0.36 -8.36
N GLU A 112 -15.46 0.07 -7.13
CA GLU A 112 -15.50 1.50 -6.79
C GLU A 112 -14.14 2.16 -6.99
N PHE A 113 -13.06 1.51 -6.56
CA PHE A 113 -11.71 2.00 -6.81
C PHE A 113 -11.38 2.05 -8.31
N LYS A 114 -11.78 1.02 -9.08
CA LYS A 114 -11.65 0.99 -10.55
C LYS A 114 -12.35 2.20 -11.19
N LYS A 115 -13.59 2.47 -10.84
CA LYS A 115 -14.35 3.64 -11.31
C LYS A 115 -13.61 4.94 -10.95
N PHE A 116 -13.12 5.02 -9.71
CA PHE A 116 -12.40 6.19 -9.23
C PHE A 116 -11.13 6.48 -10.04
N ILE A 117 -10.27 5.47 -10.29
CA ILE A 117 -9.03 5.68 -11.07
C ILE A 117 -9.25 5.88 -12.57
N ILE A 118 -10.40 5.44 -13.12
CA ILE A 118 -10.80 5.72 -14.50
C ILE A 118 -11.19 7.20 -14.62
N ASN A 119 -11.97 7.70 -13.68
CA ASN A 119 -12.44 9.10 -13.68
C ASN A 119 -11.31 10.09 -13.31
N ASN A 120 -10.32 9.65 -12.51
CA ASN A 120 -9.18 10.44 -12.07
C ASN A 120 -7.88 9.92 -12.70
N LYS A 121 -7.77 9.99 -14.03
CA LYS A 121 -6.66 9.41 -14.81
C LYS A 121 -5.28 9.85 -14.33
N ASN A 122 -5.12 11.12 -13.95
CA ASN A 122 -3.85 11.67 -13.47
C ASN A 122 -3.41 11.01 -12.15
N ALA A 123 -4.32 10.72 -11.23
CA ALA A 123 -3.99 10.06 -9.97
C ALA A 123 -3.31 8.70 -10.18
N ALA A 124 -3.85 7.86 -11.06
CA ALA A 124 -3.26 6.56 -11.39
C ALA A 124 -1.94 6.65 -12.18
N GLN A 125 -1.66 7.78 -12.82
CA GLN A 125 -0.38 8.03 -13.51
C GLN A 125 0.71 8.52 -12.54
N ASP A 126 0.34 9.35 -11.59
CA ASP A 126 1.26 10.11 -10.73
C ASP A 126 1.61 9.39 -9.43
N ILE A 127 0.69 8.58 -8.88
CA ILE A 127 0.90 7.84 -7.62
C ILE A 127 1.63 6.52 -7.91
N CYS A 128 2.82 6.36 -7.32
CA CYS A 128 3.71 5.24 -7.64
C CYS A 128 3.25 3.90 -7.05
N LEU A 129 2.62 3.92 -5.86
CA LEU A 129 2.31 2.71 -5.08
C LEU A 129 0.80 2.46 -5.07
N HIS A 130 0.37 1.48 -5.88
CA HIS A 130 -1.04 1.09 -6.04
C HIS A 130 -1.67 0.57 -4.75
N ASP A 131 -0.91 -0.16 -3.96
CA ASP A 131 -1.31 -0.74 -2.68
C ASP A 131 -1.57 0.35 -1.63
N TRP A 132 -0.67 1.32 -1.52
CA TRP A 132 -0.87 2.45 -0.62
C TRP A 132 -2.09 3.29 -1.05
N PHE A 133 -2.23 3.58 -2.34
CA PHE A 133 -3.35 4.36 -2.84
C PHE A 133 -4.70 3.66 -2.63
N LEU A 134 -4.77 2.35 -2.89
CA LEU A 134 -5.98 1.57 -2.64
C LEU A 134 -6.35 1.53 -1.15
N TYR A 135 -5.36 1.37 -0.26
CA TYR A 135 -5.59 1.44 1.18
C TYR A 135 -6.13 2.80 1.59
N SER A 136 -5.52 3.88 1.11
CA SER A 136 -5.96 5.24 1.39
C SER A 136 -7.38 5.49 0.87
N PHE A 137 -7.69 5.07 -0.35
CA PHE A 137 -9.04 5.16 -0.92
C PHE A 137 -10.06 4.42 -0.08
N ALA A 138 -9.78 3.18 0.29
CA ALA A 138 -10.69 2.38 1.09
C ALA A 138 -10.99 3.04 2.45
N ARG A 139 -9.96 3.54 3.13
CA ARG A 139 -10.08 4.19 4.43
C ARG A 139 -10.83 5.53 4.37
N THR A 140 -10.61 6.36 3.36
CA THR A 140 -11.34 7.63 3.17
C THR A 140 -12.81 7.41 2.80
N ARG A 141 -13.16 6.26 2.24
CA ARG A 141 -14.54 5.86 1.93
C ARG A 141 -15.21 5.02 3.04
N ASN A 142 -14.56 4.93 4.22
CA ASN A 142 -15.03 4.17 5.37
C ASN A 142 -15.18 2.66 5.11
N TYR A 143 -14.49 2.11 4.13
CA TYR A 143 -14.38 0.67 3.97
C TYR A 143 -13.52 0.10 5.10
N SER A 144 -14.03 -0.96 5.75
CA SER A 144 -13.31 -1.64 6.81
C SER A 144 -12.15 -2.46 6.23
N TRP A 145 -10.97 -2.31 6.83
CA TRP A 145 -9.75 -3.02 6.44
C TRP A 145 -9.22 -3.84 7.61
N TYR A 146 -9.07 -5.15 7.42
CA TYR A 146 -8.47 -6.04 8.41
C TYR A 146 -7.01 -6.33 8.03
N ILE A 147 -6.10 -6.12 8.98
CA ILE A 147 -4.65 -6.40 8.81
C ILE A 147 -4.29 -7.58 9.71
N ASP A 148 -4.07 -8.74 9.11
CA ASP A 148 -3.80 -9.97 9.84
C ASP A 148 -2.34 -10.05 10.32
N ARG A 149 -2.16 -10.47 11.57
CA ARG A 149 -0.85 -10.72 12.15
C ARG A 149 -0.20 -11.99 11.61
N LYS A 150 -0.98 -12.95 11.12
CA LYS A 150 -0.50 -14.22 10.59
C LYS A 150 0.11 -14.00 9.20
N PRO A 151 1.40 -14.32 8.97
CA PRO A 151 1.96 -14.28 7.63
C PRO A 151 1.30 -15.33 6.73
N THR A 152 0.99 -14.96 5.49
CA THR A 152 0.28 -15.82 4.53
C THR A 152 1.15 -16.23 3.35
N MET A 153 2.41 -15.76 3.31
CA MET A 153 3.31 -16.01 2.17
C MET A 153 4.77 -15.74 2.52
N LEU A 154 5.66 -16.27 1.67
CA LEU A 154 7.05 -15.86 1.62
C LEU A 154 7.18 -14.75 0.57
N TYR A 155 7.54 -13.56 1.01
CA TYR A 155 7.81 -12.40 0.19
C TYR A 155 9.27 -12.43 -0.24
N ARG A 156 9.51 -12.81 -1.50
CA ARG A 156 10.87 -13.02 -2.01
C ARG A 156 11.64 -11.71 -2.11
N GLN A 157 12.85 -11.71 -1.60
CA GLN A 157 13.74 -10.56 -1.63
C GLN A 157 14.85 -10.77 -2.67
N HIS A 158 14.97 -9.83 -3.60
CA HIS A 158 16.03 -9.75 -4.60
C HIS A 158 16.44 -8.30 -4.86
N GLU A 159 17.55 -8.10 -5.59
CA GLU A 159 18.11 -6.75 -5.78
C GLU A 159 17.18 -5.78 -6.53
N ASN A 160 16.25 -6.30 -7.32
CA ASN A 160 15.33 -5.52 -8.15
C ASN A 160 14.00 -5.20 -7.47
N ASN A 161 13.78 -5.56 -6.19
CA ASN A 161 12.55 -5.21 -5.50
C ASN A 161 12.39 -3.69 -5.44
N GLN A 162 11.24 -3.17 -5.89
CA GLN A 162 10.97 -1.72 -5.87
C GLN A 162 10.88 -1.19 -4.44
N VAL A 163 10.19 -1.91 -3.57
CA VAL A 163 10.07 -1.63 -2.13
C VAL A 163 10.38 -2.93 -1.38
N GLY A 164 11.66 -3.21 -1.13
CA GLY A 164 12.06 -4.42 -0.41
C GLY A 164 12.21 -4.19 1.09
N ALA A 165 12.17 -5.29 1.86
CA ALA A 165 12.57 -5.32 3.28
C ALA A 165 14.10 -5.18 3.46
N ASN A 166 14.80 -4.60 2.49
CA ASN A 166 16.26 -4.58 2.39
C ASN A 166 16.93 -3.82 3.54
N ILE A 167 17.78 -4.54 4.27
CA ILE A 167 18.64 -4.04 5.35
C ILE A 167 20.02 -3.59 4.83
N SER A 168 20.31 -3.78 3.53
CA SER A 168 21.63 -3.52 2.94
C SER A 168 22.03 -2.03 2.96
N PHE A 169 23.34 -1.75 2.99
CA PHE A 169 23.89 -0.38 2.91
C PHE A 169 23.42 0.34 1.64
N LYS A 170 23.27 -0.34 0.52
CA LYS A 170 22.76 0.19 -0.76
C LYS A 170 21.31 0.67 -0.64
N ALA A 171 20.48 -0.06 0.12
CA ALA A 171 19.11 0.32 0.41
C ALA A 171 19.03 1.53 1.34
N LYS A 172 19.94 1.66 2.31
CA LYS A 172 20.04 2.85 3.18
C LYS A 172 20.40 4.08 2.37
N TYR A 173 21.35 3.97 1.43
CA TYR A 173 21.75 5.08 0.55
C TYR A 173 20.61 5.50 -0.39
N LYS A 174 19.89 4.54 -0.98
CA LYS A 174 18.70 4.80 -1.80
C LYS A 174 17.62 5.54 -0.99
N ARG A 175 17.40 5.13 0.27
CA ARG A 175 16.45 5.81 1.18
C ARG A 175 16.87 7.25 1.51
N LEU A 176 18.16 7.51 1.70
CA LEU A 176 18.67 8.87 1.90
C LEU A 176 18.38 9.75 0.67
N GLY A 177 18.56 9.23 -0.54
CA GLY A 177 18.19 9.93 -1.77
C GLY A 177 16.70 10.25 -1.84
N LEU A 178 15.83 9.32 -1.44
CA LEU A 178 14.38 9.53 -1.39
C LEU A 178 13.99 10.61 -0.37
N VAL A 179 14.63 10.63 0.79
CA VAL A 179 14.43 11.68 1.81
C VAL A 179 14.87 13.03 1.26
N ARG A 180 16.09 13.12 0.69
CA ARG A 180 16.62 14.36 0.10
C ARG A 180 15.70 14.95 -0.98
N ASN A 181 15.07 14.10 -1.80
CA ASN A 181 14.18 14.52 -2.87
C ASN A 181 12.73 14.75 -2.41
N LYS A 182 12.47 14.67 -1.10
CA LYS A 182 11.12 14.75 -0.50
C LYS A 182 10.09 13.82 -1.20
N TRP A 183 10.56 12.66 -1.67
CA TRP A 183 9.70 11.71 -2.38
C TRP A 183 8.50 11.28 -1.54
N TYR A 184 8.74 11.00 -0.26
CA TYR A 184 7.69 10.56 0.64
C TYR A 184 6.61 11.62 0.84
N GLN A 185 6.99 12.89 1.09
CA GLN A 185 6.06 14.00 1.18
C GLN A 185 5.24 14.15 -0.11
N LYS A 186 5.92 14.07 -1.27
CA LYS A 186 5.25 14.17 -2.57
C LYS A 186 4.21 13.08 -2.77
N GLU A 187 4.50 11.82 -2.40
CA GLU A 187 3.54 10.73 -2.52
C GLU A 187 2.36 10.90 -1.55
N VAL A 188 2.60 11.29 -0.29
CA VAL A 188 1.53 11.63 0.66
C VAL A 188 0.62 12.72 0.10
N THR A 189 1.21 13.81 -0.42
CA THR A 189 0.47 14.94 -0.99
C THR A 189 -0.34 14.54 -2.23
N LYS A 190 0.23 13.74 -3.13
CA LYS A 190 -0.48 13.22 -4.31
C LYS A 190 -1.70 12.39 -3.92
N ILE A 191 -1.53 11.48 -2.96
CA ILE A 191 -2.62 10.63 -2.46
C ILE A 191 -3.71 11.49 -1.84
N ALA A 192 -3.36 12.41 -0.94
CA ALA A 192 -4.31 13.28 -0.27
C ALA A 192 -5.09 14.15 -1.26
N ASN A 193 -4.41 14.78 -2.22
CA ASN A 193 -5.03 15.61 -3.26
C ASN A 193 -5.93 14.77 -4.18
N ALA A 194 -5.51 13.56 -4.57
CA ALA A 194 -6.30 12.69 -5.45
C ALA A 194 -7.61 12.25 -4.79
N LEU A 195 -7.61 12.04 -3.48
CA LEU A 195 -8.79 11.62 -2.74
C LEU A 195 -9.76 12.78 -2.46
N ALA A 196 -9.32 14.04 -2.74
CA ALA A 196 -10.09 15.27 -2.50
C ALA A 196 -10.74 15.30 -1.11
N ASP A 197 -9.98 14.85 -0.11
CA ASP A 197 -10.45 14.72 1.26
C ASP A 197 -10.19 16.03 2.02
N ASP A 198 -11.22 16.64 2.57
CA ASP A 198 -11.15 17.81 3.46
C ASP A 198 -10.60 17.44 4.84
N SER A 199 -9.85 16.35 4.94
CA SER A 199 -9.26 15.89 6.20
C SER A 199 -8.29 16.93 6.79
N PHE A 200 -8.12 16.82 8.11
CA PHE A 200 -7.08 17.57 8.83
C PHE A 200 -5.71 17.46 8.16
N VAL A 201 -5.33 16.27 7.68
CA VAL A 201 -4.02 16.03 7.03
C VAL A 201 -3.91 16.84 5.75
N ASN A 202 -4.89 16.74 4.85
CA ASN A 202 -4.84 17.43 3.55
C ASN A 202 -4.76 18.96 3.74
N ASN A 203 -5.51 19.49 4.69
CA ASN A 203 -5.51 20.90 5.03
C ASN A 203 -4.15 21.42 5.57
N GLN A 204 -3.30 20.55 6.10
CA GLN A 204 -1.96 20.95 6.57
C GLN A 204 -0.87 20.78 5.51
N LEU A 205 -0.99 19.79 4.61
CA LEU A 205 0.04 19.49 3.61
C LEU A 205 0.38 20.71 2.71
N GLY A 206 -0.58 21.58 2.42
CA GLY A 206 -0.39 22.78 1.62
C GLY A 206 0.22 23.98 2.37
N LYS A 207 0.39 23.91 3.71
CA LYS A 207 0.84 25.05 4.54
C LYS A 207 2.36 25.07 4.80
N GLY A 208 3.13 24.29 4.06
CA GLY A 208 4.59 24.21 4.20
C GLY A 208 5.03 23.81 5.61
N TYR A 209 6.05 24.47 6.13
CA TYR A 209 6.61 24.11 7.44
C TYR A 209 5.65 24.28 8.61
N ILE A 210 4.78 25.30 8.57
CA ILE A 210 3.74 25.49 9.60
C ILE A 210 2.80 24.28 9.63
N GLY A 211 2.38 23.80 8.46
CA GLY A 211 1.58 22.60 8.37
C GLY A 211 2.28 21.36 8.91
N ASN A 212 3.58 21.21 8.65
CA ASN A 212 4.39 20.13 9.21
C ASN A 212 4.43 20.18 10.74
N LEU A 213 4.59 21.36 11.36
CA LEU A 213 4.56 21.51 12.81
C LEU A 213 3.19 21.16 13.40
N ILE A 214 2.10 21.53 12.73
CA ILE A 214 0.74 21.17 13.17
C ILE A 214 0.53 19.65 13.06
N LEU A 215 1.00 18.99 11.99
CA LEU A 215 0.98 17.54 11.85
C LEU A 215 1.83 16.85 12.93
N ALA A 216 2.97 17.42 13.28
CA ALA A 216 3.84 16.92 14.35
C ALA A 216 3.13 16.85 15.70
N LEU A 217 2.23 17.80 16.02
CA LEU A 217 1.40 17.74 17.21
C LEU A 217 0.39 16.58 17.25
N SER A 218 0.22 15.89 16.13
CA SER A 218 -0.66 14.73 15.99
C SER A 218 0.07 13.47 15.53
N PHE A 219 1.39 13.40 15.67
CA PHE A 219 2.24 12.35 15.12
C PHE A 219 1.80 10.92 15.48
N TRP A 220 1.21 10.71 16.65
CA TRP A 220 0.71 9.40 17.11
C TRP A 220 -0.47 8.87 16.29
N LYS A 221 -1.15 9.74 15.52
CA LYS A 221 -2.27 9.44 14.64
C LYS A 221 -1.85 9.14 13.20
N LEU A 222 -0.58 9.42 12.84
CA LEU A 222 -0.09 9.40 11.46
C LEU A 222 0.50 8.05 11.05
N ARG A 223 0.99 7.26 11.99
CA ARG A 223 1.62 5.97 11.72
C ARG A 223 1.19 4.94 12.75
N ARG A 224 1.24 3.64 12.39
CA ARG A 224 0.84 2.56 13.28
C ARG A 224 1.95 2.14 14.25
N LYS A 225 3.16 1.84 13.73
CA LYS A 225 4.28 1.35 14.53
C LYS A 225 4.91 2.46 15.39
N LYS A 226 5.19 2.17 16.66
CA LYS A 226 5.78 3.17 17.60
C LYS A 226 7.04 3.85 17.08
N ALA A 227 8.00 3.06 16.54
CA ALA A 227 9.23 3.61 15.95
C ALA A 227 8.92 4.55 14.77
N ASP A 228 7.99 4.18 13.90
CA ASP A 228 7.64 4.97 12.73
C ASP A 228 6.93 6.29 13.11
N LYS A 229 6.20 6.31 14.25
CA LYS A 229 5.64 7.53 14.83
C LYS A 229 6.73 8.54 15.22
N ILE A 230 7.82 8.04 15.82
CA ILE A 230 8.95 8.90 16.19
C ILE A 230 9.69 9.39 14.93
N TYR A 231 9.89 8.52 13.94
CA TYR A 231 10.51 8.93 12.68
C TYR A 231 9.72 10.01 11.95
N ILE A 232 8.39 9.87 11.84
CA ILE A 232 7.58 10.91 11.18
C ILE A 232 7.59 12.23 11.97
N LEU A 233 7.56 12.18 13.31
CA LEU A 233 7.69 13.35 14.17
C LEU A 233 9.01 14.10 13.86
N LEU A 234 10.13 13.39 13.84
CA LEU A 234 11.43 13.99 13.54
C LEU A 234 11.47 14.57 12.12
N MET A 235 10.94 13.86 11.13
CA MET A 235 10.87 14.36 9.75
C MET A 235 10.07 15.66 9.64
N LEU A 236 8.95 15.76 10.33
CA LEU A 236 8.08 16.94 10.32
C LEU A 236 8.77 18.14 11.02
N ILE A 237 9.39 17.92 12.18
CA ILE A 237 10.09 18.98 12.94
C ILE A 237 11.32 19.48 12.17
N LEU A 238 12.10 18.58 11.58
CA LEU A 238 13.31 18.93 10.82
C LEU A 238 13.02 19.40 9.39
N ASN A 239 11.74 19.47 8.99
CA ASN A 239 11.31 19.87 7.65
C ASN A 239 11.93 19.05 6.51
N ILE A 240 12.19 17.78 6.77
CA ILE A 240 12.71 16.80 5.80
C ILE A 240 11.62 15.81 5.33
N PHE A 241 10.42 16.03 5.81
CA PHE A 241 9.18 15.39 5.35
C PHE A 241 8.83 15.89 3.97
#